data_043ebb5fead5a0d2371413f9dab7d913
#
_entry.id   043ebb5fead5a0d2371413f9dab7d913
#
_cell.length_a   1.000
_cell.length_b   1.000
_cell.length_c   1.000
_cell.angle_alpha   90.00
_cell.angle_beta   90.00
_cell.angle_gamma   90.00
#
_symmetry.space_group_name_H-M   'P 1'
#
loop_
_entity.id
_entity.type
_entity.pdbx_description
1 polymer ?
#
loop_
_entity_poly.entity_id
_entity_poly.type
_entity_poly.pdbx_seq_one_letter_code
_entity_poly.pdbx_strand_id
1 'polypeptide(L)'
;MRILTYTVTPEEDGVCVRHILKARLHFSTHAIARLTRAENGIRVNGIHARTVDPVHTGDVVAVRSDDLRLPKLLPTPGNWPLPIVYEDEHLLILNKPAGMTAHASNFLPDTPTVAGALAYQRGADFIFHVVNRLDKGTTGLMAVAKSGYIHDRLRRTLHTDGFYREYRAVCVGCPEPPAGTIAAPTVSYTHLRAHETCA
;
A
#
# COMPACT_ATOMS: atom_id res chain seq x y z
N MET A 1 13.47 -8.76 -10.01
CA MET A 1 12.20 -8.96 -10.77
C MET A 1 11.42 -10.05 -10.07
N ARG A 2 10.22 -9.75 -9.57
CA ARG A 2 9.33 -10.73 -8.94
C ARG A 2 8.26 -11.16 -9.92
N ILE A 3 8.04 -12.47 -10.04
CA ILE A 3 7.05 -13.06 -10.94
C ILE A 3 6.07 -13.86 -10.10
N LEU A 4 4.78 -13.66 -10.33
CA LEU A 4 3.71 -14.52 -9.85
C LEU A 4 3.28 -15.43 -11.00
N THR A 5 3.03 -16.69 -10.69
CA THR A 5 2.55 -17.67 -11.66
C THR A 5 1.22 -18.24 -11.21
N TYR A 6 0.38 -18.58 -12.19
CA TYR A 6 -0.90 -19.26 -12.00
C TYR A 6 -1.09 -20.29 -13.11
N THR A 7 -1.43 -21.51 -12.75
CA THR A 7 -1.78 -22.55 -13.72
C THR A 7 -3.30 -22.57 -13.90
N VAL A 8 -3.75 -22.44 -15.13
CA VAL A 8 -5.18 -22.37 -15.50
C VAL A 8 -5.84 -23.72 -15.22
N THR A 9 -6.96 -23.69 -14.51
CA THR A 9 -7.74 -24.88 -14.16
C THR A 9 -8.75 -25.26 -15.26
N PRO A 10 -9.31 -26.49 -15.25
CA PRO A 10 -10.31 -26.88 -16.24
C PRO A 10 -11.56 -25.99 -16.27
N GLU A 11 -11.98 -25.43 -15.13
CA GLU A 11 -13.14 -24.55 -15.03
C GLU A 11 -12.90 -23.18 -15.69
N GLU A 12 -11.65 -22.89 -16.01
CA GLU A 12 -11.21 -21.60 -16.58
C GLU A 12 -10.80 -21.74 -18.05
N ASP A 13 -11.05 -22.90 -18.65
CA ASP A 13 -10.71 -23.13 -20.06
C ASP A 13 -11.40 -22.12 -20.97
N GLY A 14 -10.62 -21.49 -21.85
CA GLY A 14 -11.12 -20.48 -22.79
C GLY A 14 -11.36 -19.09 -22.23
N VAL A 15 -11.16 -18.83 -20.92
CA VAL A 15 -11.26 -17.47 -20.39
C VAL A 15 -10.09 -16.59 -20.87
N CYS A 16 -10.29 -15.28 -20.89
CA CYS A 16 -9.20 -14.37 -21.28
C CYS A 16 -8.18 -14.17 -20.12
N VAL A 17 -6.93 -13.86 -20.46
CA VAL A 17 -5.85 -13.53 -19.50
C VAL A 17 -6.30 -12.51 -18.47
N ARG A 18 -7.07 -11.48 -18.86
CA ARG A 18 -7.61 -10.46 -17.94
C ARG A 18 -8.44 -11.08 -16.80
N HIS A 19 -9.20 -12.12 -17.08
CA HIS A 19 -10.00 -12.83 -16.08
C HIS A 19 -9.08 -13.41 -15.00
N ILE A 20 -8.04 -14.15 -15.40
CA ILE A 20 -7.06 -14.73 -14.48
C ILE A 20 -6.38 -13.65 -13.64
N LEU A 21 -5.94 -12.56 -14.27
CA LEU A 21 -5.29 -11.45 -13.57
C LEU A 21 -6.18 -10.82 -12.51
N LYS A 22 -7.48 -10.67 -12.78
CA LYS A 22 -8.43 -10.07 -11.84
C LYS A 22 -8.95 -11.05 -10.79
N ALA A 23 -9.43 -12.20 -11.22
CA ALA A 23 -10.16 -13.14 -10.37
C ALA A 23 -9.22 -13.97 -9.50
N ARG A 24 -8.06 -14.38 -10.03
CA ARG A 24 -7.12 -15.29 -9.34
C ARG A 24 -5.92 -14.57 -8.76
N LEU A 25 -5.29 -13.70 -9.55
CA LEU A 25 -4.10 -12.98 -9.11
C LEU A 25 -4.43 -11.63 -8.47
N HIS A 26 -5.69 -11.20 -8.51
CA HIS A 26 -6.21 -10.00 -7.84
C HIS A 26 -5.51 -8.68 -8.21
N PHE A 27 -5.02 -8.56 -9.45
CA PHE A 27 -4.49 -7.28 -9.94
C PHE A 27 -5.61 -6.25 -10.14
N SER A 28 -5.32 -4.99 -9.80
CA SER A 28 -6.21 -3.87 -10.11
C SER A 28 -6.21 -3.57 -11.61
N THR A 29 -7.29 -2.94 -12.11
CA THR A 29 -7.37 -2.53 -13.53
C THR A 29 -6.20 -1.62 -13.92
N HIS A 30 -5.79 -0.73 -12.99
CA HIS A 30 -4.64 0.15 -13.21
C HIS A 30 -3.32 -0.62 -13.29
N ALA A 31 -3.11 -1.61 -12.41
CA ALA A 31 -1.92 -2.47 -12.44
C ALA A 31 -1.87 -3.28 -13.75
N ILE A 32 -2.99 -3.85 -14.19
CA ILE A 32 -3.10 -4.58 -15.47
C ILE A 32 -2.72 -3.66 -16.65
N ALA A 33 -3.24 -2.43 -16.69
CA ALA A 33 -2.91 -1.47 -17.75
C ALA A 33 -1.41 -1.09 -17.78
N ARG A 34 -0.73 -1.10 -16.63
CA ARG A 34 0.73 -0.90 -16.56
C ARG A 34 1.49 -2.13 -17.06
N LEU A 35 1.04 -3.32 -16.68
CA LEU A 35 1.65 -4.59 -17.07
C LEU A 35 1.58 -4.83 -18.59
N THR A 36 0.46 -4.46 -19.24
CA THR A 36 0.32 -4.60 -20.70
C THR A 36 1.29 -3.73 -21.50
N ARG A 37 1.78 -2.63 -20.90
CA ARG A 37 2.75 -1.72 -21.53
C ARG A 37 4.20 -2.05 -21.18
N ALA A 38 4.40 -2.97 -20.24
CA ALA A 38 5.73 -3.34 -19.79
C ALA A 38 6.26 -4.50 -20.62
N GLU A 39 7.53 -4.41 -21.00
CA GLU A 39 8.23 -5.52 -21.58
C GLU A 39 8.17 -6.71 -20.61
N ASN A 40 7.70 -7.86 -21.10
CA ASN A 40 7.54 -9.07 -20.29
C ASN A 40 6.65 -8.91 -19.04
N GLY A 41 5.70 -7.98 -19.06
CA GLY A 41 4.79 -7.74 -17.94
C GLY A 41 3.80 -8.88 -17.74
N ILE A 42 3.32 -9.51 -18.83
CA ILE A 42 2.38 -10.64 -18.82
C ILE A 42 2.86 -11.67 -19.84
N ARG A 43 2.94 -12.93 -19.44
CA ARG A 43 3.31 -14.06 -20.30
C ARG A 43 2.37 -15.24 -20.07
N VAL A 44 2.13 -15.99 -21.12
CA VAL A 44 1.49 -17.32 -21.05
C VAL A 44 2.47 -18.32 -21.66
N ASN A 45 2.81 -19.34 -20.92
CA ASN A 45 3.80 -20.37 -21.32
C ASN A 45 5.13 -19.76 -21.78
N GLY A 46 5.56 -18.67 -21.11
CA GLY A 46 6.80 -17.96 -21.42
C GLY A 46 6.71 -16.95 -22.58
N ILE A 47 5.62 -16.92 -23.34
CA ILE A 47 5.39 -16.00 -24.48
C ILE A 47 4.60 -14.78 -24.01
N HIS A 48 4.95 -13.60 -24.52
CA HIS A 48 4.17 -12.38 -24.25
C HIS A 48 2.70 -12.54 -24.66
N ALA A 49 1.79 -12.17 -23.75
CA ALA A 49 0.35 -12.31 -23.96
C ALA A 49 -0.39 -10.99 -23.72
N ARG A 50 -1.46 -10.79 -24.50
CA ARG A 50 -2.38 -9.66 -24.31
C ARG A 50 -3.47 -10.04 -23.31
N THR A 51 -4.07 -9.06 -22.69
CA THR A 51 -5.14 -9.27 -21.71
C THR A 51 -6.42 -9.89 -22.29
N VAL A 52 -6.60 -9.83 -23.59
CA VAL A 52 -7.75 -10.38 -24.32
C VAL A 52 -7.50 -11.78 -24.87
N ASP A 53 -6.26 -12.25 -24.86
CA ASP A 53 -5.91 -13.56 -25.39
C ASP A 53 -6.56 -14.65 -24.52
N PRO A 54 -7.13 -15.72 -25.12
CA PRO A 54 -7.67 -16.84 -24.37
C PRO A 54 -6.53 -17.64 -23.72
N VAL A 55 -6.84 -18.30 -22.62
CA VAL A 55 -5.96 -19.29 -21.97
C VAL A 55 -6.70 -20.60 -21.85
N HIS A 56 -5.95 -21.71 -21.87
CA HIS A 56 -6.49 -23.06 -21.82
C HIS A 56 -5.99 -23.82 -20.59
N THR A 57 -6.69 -24.85 -20.24
CA THR A 57 -6.35 -25.74 -19.11
C THR A 57 -4.87 -26.15 -19.17
N GLY A 58 -4.17 -25.96 -18.09
CA GLY A 58 -2.74 -26.25 -17.97
C GLY A 58 -1.81 -25.13 -18.41
N ASP A 59 -2.31 -24.05 -19.03
CA ASP A 59 -1.48 -22.89 -19.35
C ASP A 59 -0.95 -22.22 -18.08
N VAL A 60 0.31 -21.78 -18.14
CA VAL A 60 0.96 -21.05 -17.04
C VAL A 60 0.97 -19.56 -17.35
N VAL A 61 0.14 -18.82 -16.65
CA VAL A 61 0.11 -17.35 -16.69
C VAL A 61 1.16 -16.81 -15.73
N ALA A 62 2.17 -16.11 -16.23
CA ALA A 62 3.25 -15.51 -15.47
C ALA A 62 3.15 -13.97 -15.53
N VAL A 63 3.21 -13.30 -14.39
CA VAL A 63 2.99 -11.85 -14.28
C VAL A 63 4.02 -11.22 -13.38
N ARG A 64 4.56 -10.07 -13.77
CA ARG A 64 5.44 -9.26 -12.92
C ARG A 64 4.64 -8.63 -11.77
N SER A 65 5.15 -8.79 -10.54
CA SER A 65 4.56 -8.21 -9.32
C SER A 65 5.43 -7.13 -8.68
N ASP A 66 6.60 -6.87 -9.22
CA ASP A 66 7.48 -5.78 -8.82
C ASP A 66 7.03 -4.44 -9.44
N ASP A 67 7.54 -3.34 -8.90
CA ASP A 67 7.24 -2.01 -9.42
C ASP A 67 7.95 -1.79 -10.76
N LEU A 68 7.16 -1.42 -11.77
CA LEU A 68 7.64 -1.26 -13.14
C LEU A 68 8.37 0.07 -13.39
N ARG A 69 8.21 1.02 -12.48
CA ARG A 69 8.82 2.35 -12.57
C ARG A 69 9.10 2.90 -11.19
N LEU A 70 10.22 3.56 -11.03
CA LEU A 70 10.48 4.41 -9.88
C LEU A 70 9.47 5.58 -9.84
N PRO A 71 9.10 6.07 -8.65
CA PRO A 71 8.27 7.26 -8.52
C PRO A 71 8.95 8.44 -9.22
N LYS A 72 8.15 9.35 -9.79
CA LYS A 72 8.68 10.55 -10.48
C LYS A 72 9.51 11.45 -9.57
N LEU A 73 9.15 11.47 -8.29
CA LEU A 73 9.85 12.21 -7.25
C LEU A 73 10.27 11.22 -6.16
N LEU A 74 11.56 11.05 -6.00
CA LEU A 74 12.11 10.25 -4.93
C LEU A 74 12.08 11.05 -3.63
N PRO A 75 11.81 10.39 -2.48
CA PRO A 75 11.87 11.07 -1.19
C PRO A 75 13.30 11.51 -0.89
N THR A 76 13.46 12.71 -0.35
CA THR A 76 14.75 13.17 0.16
C THR A 76 15.17 12.31 1.35
N PRO A 77 16.30 11.58 1.28
CA PRO A 77 16.75 10.76 2.40
C PRO A 77 17.07 11.62 3.62
N GLY A 78 16.68 11.14 4.80
CA GLY A 78 16.99 11.80 6.07
C GLY A 78 17.26 10.80 7.17
N ASN A 79 18.31 11.03 7.96
CA ASN A 79 18.70 10.17 9.07
C ASN A 79 17.81 10.44 10.29
N TRP A 80 16.57 9.99 10.22
CA TRP A 80 15.62 10.08 11.33
C TRP A 80 15.35 8.70 11.92
N PRO A 81 15.26 8.58 13.26
CA PRO A 81 14.92 7.33 13.91
C PRO A 81 13.56 6.82 13.44
N LEU A 82 13.53 5.61 12.91
CA LEU A 82 12.31 4.95 12.47
C LEU A 82 12.40 3.45 12.85
N PRO A 83 11.87 3.08 14.04
CA PRO A 83 11.90 1.71 14.49
C PRO A 83 11.07 0.79 13.60
N ILE A 84 11.67 -0.27 13.10
CA ILE A 84 11.01 -1.34 12.36
C ILE A 84 10.57 -2.40 13.36
N VAL A 85 9.28 -2.74 13.37
CA VAL A 85 8.67 -3.71 14.29
C VAL A 85 8.59 -5.10 13.66
N TYR A 86 8.34 -5.14 12.35
CA TYR A 86 8.25 -6.37 11.58
C TYR A 86 8.68 -6.12 10.13
N GLU A 87 9.32 -7.09 9.53
CA GLU A 87 9.69 -7.04 8.12
C GLU A 87 9.78 -8.44 7.53
N ASP A 88 9.16 -8.62 6.37
CA ASP A 88 9.33 -9.79 5.50
C ASP A 88 9.60 -9.37 4.06
N GLU A 89 9.47 -10.28 3.10
CA GLU A 89 9.68 -9.96 1.68
C GLU A 89 8.60 -9.06 1.07
N HIS A 90 7.40 -8.94 1.70
CA HIS A 90 6.24 -8.25 1.17
C HIS A 90 5.85 -7.01 1.95
N LEU A 91 6.07 -7.04 3.25
CA LEU A 91 5.53 -6.08 4.21
C LEU A 91 6.63 -5.58 5.14
N LEU A 92 6.50 -4.33 5.54
CA LEU A 92 7.26 -3.68 6.60
C LEU A 92 6.27 -3.00 7.53
N ILE A 93 6.37 -3.27 8.83
CA ILE A 93 5.61 -2.57 9.86
C ILE A 93 6.60 -1.77 10.70
N LEU A 94 6.33 -0.49 10.80
CA LEU A 94 7.16 0.44 11.56
C LEU A 94 6.35 1.09 12.69
N ASN A 95 7.05 1.55 13.72
CA ASN A 95 6.48 2.36 14.78
C ASN A 95 6.82 3.83 14.51
N LYS A 96 5.86 4.57 13.93
CA LYS A 96 6.06 5.98 13.57
C LYS A 96 6.17 6.84 14.83
N PRO A 97 7.24 7.63 15.02
CA PRO A 97 7.31 8.60 16.08
C PRO A 97 6.39 9.82 15.81
N ALA A 98 6.06 10.58 16.86
CA ALA A 98 5.44 11.90 16.73
C ALA A 98 6.37 12.88 16.00
N GLY A 99 5.79 13.91 15.39
CA GLY A 99 6.54 14.95 14.67
C GLY A 99 6.91 14.57 13.22
N MET A 100 6.66 13.33 12.80
CA MET A 100 7.00 12.80 11.48
C MET A 100 5.73 12.62 10.62
N THR A 101 5.78 13.05 9.35
CA THR A 101 4.71 12.81 8.37
C THR A 101 5.02 11.56 7.52
N ALA A 102 4.01 10.98 6.87
CA ALA A 102 4.22 9.83 5.99
C ALA A 102 5.03 10.22 4.73
N HIS A 103 4.65 11.32 4.09
CA HIS A 103 5.28 11.86 2.87
C HIS A 103 5.65 13.33 3.06
N ALA A 104 6.55 13.83 2.22
CA ALA A 104 6.84 15.25 2.14
C ALA A 104 5.58 16.03 1.73
N SER A 105 5.46 17.24 2.23
CA SER A 105 4.39 18.18 1.90
C SER A 105 5.00 19.56 1.61
N ASN A 106 4.49 20.22 0.58
CA ASN A 106 4.89 21.59 0.25
C ASN A 106 4.56 22.59 1.38
N PHE A 107 3.62 22.24 2.26
CA PHE A 107 3.26 23.05 3.43
C PHE A 107 4.18 22.84 4.63
N LEU A 108 4.98 21.77 4.63
CA LEU A 108 5.87 21.39 5.73
C LEU A 108 7.19 20.82 5.17
N PRO A 109 7.98 21.64 4.45
CA PRO A 109 9.14 21.15 3.68
C PRO A 109 10.23 20.54 4.56
N ASP A 110 10.45 21.06 5.76
CA ASP A 110 11.54 20.63 6.67
C ASP A 110 11.10 19.55 7.67
N THR A 111 9.88 19.02 7.51
CA THR A 111 9.38 18.02 8.46
C THR A 111 9.98 16.65 8.14
N PRO A 112 10.48 15.91 9.14
CA PRO A 112 10.86 14.53 9.00
C PRO A 112 9.74 13.68 8.36
N THR A 113 10.11 12.79 7.44
CA THR A 113 9.14 11.92 6.75
C THR A 113 9.51 10.45 6.88
N VAL A 114 8.50 9.60 6.99
CA VAL A 114 8.69 8.14 6.95
C VAL A 114 9.33 7.72 5.63
N ALA A 115 8.89 8.32 4.52
CA ALA A 115 9.47 8.06 3.20
C ALA A 115 10.96 8.41 3.15
N GLY A 116 11.36 9.56 3.69
CA GLY A 116 12.77 9.98 3.74
C GLY A 116 13.63 9.13 4.67
N ALA A 117 13.09 8.73 5.83
CA ALA A 117 13.79 7.82 6.75
C ALA A 117 14.02 6.44 6.11
N LEU A 118 13.01 5.90 5.42
CA LEU A 118 13.15 4.63 4.68
C LEU A 118 14.11 4.75 3.50
N ALA A 119 14.09 5.85 2.76
CA ALA A 119 15.05 6.10 1.68
C ALA A 119 16.50 6.16 2.21
N TYR A 120 16.71 6.72 3.40
CA TYR A 120 18.02 6.71 4.05
C TYR A 120 18.46 5.31 4.49
N GLN A 121 17.56 4.53 5.09
CA GLN A 121 17.88 3.20 5.64
C GLN A 121 17.98 2.11 4.57
N ARG A 122 17.24 2.23 3.45
CA ARG A 122 17.05 1.17 2.44
C ARG A 122 17.62 1.52 1.07
N GLY A 123 18.04 2.76 0.87
CA GLY A 123 18.45 3.30 -0.42
C GLY A 123 17.34 4.12 -1.08
N ALA A 124 17.74 5.06 -1.92
CA ALA A 124 16.85 6.02 -2.57
C ALA A 124 15.87 5.37 -3.57
N ASP A 125 16.17 4.18 -4.05
CA ASP A 125 15.36 3.37 -4.96
C ASP A 125 14.31 2.52 -4.24
N PHE A 126 14.29 2.53 -2.89
CA PHE A 126 13.25 1.85 -2.13
C PHE A 126 11.90 2.50 -2.36
N ILE A 127 10.98 1.75 -2.97
CA ILE A 127 9.65 2.26 -3.28
C ILE A 127 8.73 2.11 -2.05
N PHE A 128 8.23 3.24 -1.59
CA PHE A 128 7.43 3.37 -0.40
C PHE A 128 5.94 3.33 -0.73
N HIS A 129 5.28 2.23 -0.40
CA HIS A 129 3.84 2.04 -0.57
C HIS A 129 3.13 2.01 0.79
N VAL A 130 2.65 3.15 1.23
CA VAL A 130 1.91 3.29 2.50
C VAL A 130 0.56 2.59 2.40
N VAL A 131 0.30 1.65 3.31
CA VAL A 131 -1.00 0.96 3.44
C VAL A 131 -1.96 1.80 4.29
N ASN A 132 -1.52 2.24 5.48
CA ASN A 132 -2.28 3.14 6.35
C ASN A 132 -1.40 4.33 6.76
N ARG A 133 -2.02 5.48 7.00
CA ARG A 133 -1.32 6.68 7.46
C ARG A 133 -1.70 7.03 8.88
N LEU A 134 -0.77 7.66 9.58
CA LEU A 134 -0.97 8.32 10.85
C LEU A 134 -0.64 9.82 10.69
N ASP A 135 -1.33 10.67 11.40
CA ASP A 135 -1.08 12.10 11.40
C ASP A 135 0.30 12.44 12.00
N LYS A 136 0.78 13.68 11.79
CA LYS A 136 2.10 14.12 12.25
C LYS A 136 2.30 13.90 13.76
N GLY A 137 1.30 14.28 14.55
CA GLY A 137 1.34 14.16 16.03
C GLY A 137 1.07 12.74 16.54
N THR A 138 0.49 11.84 15.73
CA THR A 138 0.13 10.49 16.14
C THR A 138 1.33 9.55 16.06
N THR A 139 1.54 8.76 17.11
CA THR A 139 2.54 7.67 17.14
C THR A 139 1.89 6.32 16.88
N GLY A 140 2.67 5.32 16.52
CA GLY A 140 2.20 3.94 16.45
C GLY A 140 2.45 3.24 15.12
N LEU A 141 1.76 2.12 14.91
CA LEU A 141 2.06 1.20 13.83
C LEU A 141 1.58 1.70 12.47
N MET A 142 2.50 1.70 11.52
CA MET A 142 2.21 1.92 10.10
C MET A 142 2.67 0.73 9.29
N ALA A 143 1.83 0.29 8.35
CA ALA A 143 2.14 -0.75 7.39
C ALA A 143 2.59 -0.14 6.06
N VAL A 144 3.68 -0.66 5.53
CA VAL A 144 4.28 -0.29 4.25
C VAL A 144 4.43 -1.54 3.40
N ALA A 145 3.78 -1.59 2.26
CA ALA A 145 3.96 -2.66 1.30
C ALA A 145 5.24 -2.45 0.48
N LYS A 146 5.97 -3.53 0.20
CA LYS A 146 7.24 -3.50 -0.56
C LYS A 146 7.04 -3.61 -2.08
N SER A 147 5.78 -3.60 -2.54
CA SER A 147 5.43 -3.49 -3.97
C SER A 147 4.01 -2.95 -4.14
N GLY A 148 3.73 -2.36 -5.30
CA GLY A 148 2.39 -1.89 -5.65
C GLY A 148 1.35 -3.01 -5.69
N TYR A 149 1.75 -4.23 -6.04
CA TYR A 149 0.88 -5.41 -6.01
C TYR A 149 0.41 -5.72 -4.58
N ILE A 150 1.32 -5.80 -3.61
CA ILE A 150 1.01 -6.05 -2.20
C ILE A 150 0.19 -4.88 -1.62
N HIS A 151 0.54 -3.64 -1.97
CA HIS A 151 -0.23 -2.47 -1.58
C HIS A 151 -1.69 -2.55 -2.04
N ASP A 152 -1.95 -2.88 -3.32
CA ASP A 152 -3.30 -3.04 -3.84
C ASP A 152 -4.09 -4.13 -3.11
N ARG A 153 -3.43 -5.23 -2.74
CA ARG A 153 -4.05 -6.32 -1.95
C ARG A 153 -4.41 -5.86 -0.54
N LEU A 154 -3.46 -5.30 0.20
CA LEU A 154 -3.68 -4.83 1.57
C LEU A 154 -4.70 -3.69 1.63
N ARG A 155 -4.71 -2.81 0.64
CA ARG A 155 -5.67 -1.71 0.56
C ARG A 155 -7.14 -2.18 0.52
N ARG A 156 -7.40 -3.36 -0.04
CA ARG A 156 -8.75 -3.95 -0.06
C ARG A 156 -9.21 -4.41 1.31
N THR A 157 -8.29 -4.72 2.23
CA THR A 157 -8.63 -5.14 3.60
C THR A 157 -8.85 -3.97 4.54
N LEU A 158 -8.45 -2.73 4.17
CA LEU A 158 -8.53 -1.55 5.05
C LEU A 158 -9.93 -1.20 5.55
N HIS A 159 -10.97 -1.63 4.81
CA HIS A 159 -12.38 -1.36 5.14
C HIS A 159 -13.15 -2.64 5.44
N THR A 160 -12.46 -3.70 5.80
CA THR A 160 -13.02 -4.98 6.21
C THR A 160 -12.52 -5.33 7.61
N ASP A 161 -13.10 -6.34 8.24
CA ASP A 161 -12.66 -6.87 9.54
C ASP A 161 -11.24 -7.48 9.50
N GLY A 162 -10.66 -7.64 8.29
CA GLY A 162 -9.27 -8.09 8.12
C GLY A 162 -8.21 -7.04 8.46
N PHE A 163 -8.59 -5.79 8.73
CA PHE A 163 -7.66 -4.72 9.12
C PHE A 163 -8.24 -3.91 10.29
N TYR A 164 -7.93 -4.34 11.49
CA TYR A 164 -8.36 -3.68 12.72
C TYR A 164 -7.41 -2.54 13.10
N ARG A 165 -7.97 -1.41 13.59
CA ARG A 165 -7.22 -0.23 14.06
C ARG A 165 -7.69 0.13 15.46
N GLU A 166 -6.75 0.14 16.38
CA GLU A 166 -6.99 0.56 17.77
C GLU A 166 -6.09 1.74 18.09
N TYR A 167 -6.65 2.72 18.79
CA TYR A 167 -5.95 3.92 19.24
C TYR A 167 -6.16 4.12 20.72
N ARG A 168 -5.14 4.72 21.37
CA ARG A 168 -5.25 5.25 22.72
C ARG A 168 -5.06 6.75 22.66
N ALA A 169 -5.93 7.50 23.33
CA ALA A 169 -5.85 8.95 23.40
C ALA A 169 -5.98 9.43 24.85
N VAL A 170 -5.33 10.54 25.15
CA VAL A 170 -5.53 11.25 26.42
C VAL A 170 -6.54 12.34 26.15
N CYS A 171 -7.64 12.34 26.89
CA CYS A 171 -8.73 13.29 26.76
C CYS A 171 -8.85 14.16 28.00
N VAL A 172 -9.41 15.35 27.84
CA VAL A 172 -9.81 16.20 28.96
C VAL A 172 -11.20 15.76 29.43
N GLY A 173 -11.34 15.50 30.73
CA GLY A 173 -12.58 14.99 31.34
C GLY A 173 -12.73 13.47 31.21
N CYS A 174 -13.90 12.96 31.61
CA CYS A 174 -14.26 11.55 31.53
C CYS A 174 -15.51 11.42 30.66
N PRO A 175 -15.53 10.52 29.69
CA PRO A 175 -16.74 10.26 28.92
C PRO A 175 -17.81 9.60 29.82
N GLU A 176 -19.06 10.03 29.68
CA GLU A 176 -20.22 9.35 30.23
C GLU A 176 -21.21 9.00 29.12
N PRO A 177 -21.53 7.72 28.94
CA PRO A 177 -21.02 6.54 29.67
C PRO A 177 -19.53 6.25 29.36
N PRO A 178 -18.83 5.50 30.24
CA PRO A 178 -17.38 5.25 30.11
C PRO A 178 -17.01 4.37 28.89
N ALA A 179 -17.99 3.79 28.25
CA ALA A 179 -17.86 3.05 26.99
C ALA A 179 -19.08 3.28 26.11
N GLY A 180 -18.88 3.37 24.81
CA GLY A 180 -19.96 3.59 23.86
C GLY A 180 -19.46 3.69 22.42
N THR A 181 -20.40 3.87 21.50
CA THR A 181 -20.12 4.06 20.08
C THR A 181 -20.52 5.47 19.67
N ILE A 182 -19.60 6.21 19.04
CA ILE A 182 -19.89 7.50 18.43
C ILE A 182 -20.05 7.25 16.92
N ALA A 183 -21.30 7.31 16.43
CA ALA A 183 -21.65 7.11 15.03
C ALA A 183 -21.90 8.44 14.30
N ALA A 184 -21.29 9.53 14.76
CA ALA A 184 -21.42 10.83 14.12
C ALA A 184 -20.53 10.90 12.86
N PRO A 185 -20.97 11.60 11.79
CA PRO A 185 -20.11 11.85 10.63
C PRO A 185 -18.89 12.64 11.05
N THR A 186 -17.72 12.17 10.65
CA THR A 186 -16.48 12.94 10.75
C THR A 186 -16.41 13.92 9.59
N VAL A 187 -16.18 15.22 9.88
CA VAL A 187 -16.01 16.26 8.87
C VAL A 187 -14.55 16.64 8.73
N SER A 188 -14.11 16.84 7.51
CA SER A 188 -12.80 17.44 7.24
C SER A 188 -12.93 18.96 7.31
N TYR A 189 -12.26 19.58 8.26
CA TYR A 189 -12.21 21.04 8.37
C TYR A 189 -11.22 21.59 7.36
N THR A 190 -11.71 22.14 6.25
CA THR A 190 -10.87 22.73 5.20
C THR A 190 -10.55 24.21 5.45
N HIS A 191 -11.24 24.89 6.36
CA HIS A 191 -11.16 26.34 6.59
C HIS A 191 -10.85 26.75 8.03
N LEU A 192 -10.84 25.85 8.98
CA LEU A 192 -10.24 26.10 10.27
C LEU A 192 -8.82 25.57 10.23
N ARG A 193 -7.82 26.43 10.48
CA ARG A 193 -6.51 25.93 10.89
C ARG A 193 -6.80 24.97 12.02
N ALA A 194 -6.57 23.69 11.79
CA ALA A 194 -6.62 22.72 12.83
C ALA A 194 -5.61 23.15 13.88
N HIS A 195 -6.10 23.82 14.92
CA HIS A 195 -5.47 23.66 16.20
C HIS A 195 -5.61 22.17 16.43
N GLU A 196 -4.49 21.49 16.50
CA GLU A 196 -4.33 20.07 16.71
C GLU A 196 -5.34 19.59 17.75
N THR A 197 -6.52 19.25 17.30
CA THR A 197 -7.53 18.67 18.13
C THR A 197 -7.46 17.20 17.87
N CYS A 198 -7.02 16.55 18.89
CA CYS A 198 -7.16 15.14 19.08
C CYS A 198 -8.51 14.66 18.59
N ALA A 199 -8.51 13.78 17.66
CA ALA A 199 -9.60 12.84 17.46
C ALA A 199 -9.04 11.44 17.61
#